data_0b8f52c5109bd8174972ed4df7100935
#
_entry.id   0b8f52c5109bd8174972ed4df7100935
#
_cell.length_a   1.000
_cell.length_b   1.000
_cell.length_c   1.000
_cell.angle_alpha   90.00
_cell.angle_beta   90.00
_cell.angle_gamma   90.00
#
_symmetry.space_group_name_H-M   'P 1'
#
loop_
_entity.id
_entity.type
_entity.pdbx_description
1 polymer ?
#
loop_
_entity_poly.entity_id
_entity_poly.type
_entity_poly.pdbx_seq_one_letter_code
_entity_poly.pdbx_strand_id
1 'polypeptide(L)'
;MQKLYTNGTILTMKENELYSEALLIRDGSIQAVGTRKDLEPLCEADCERIDLQGACLMPSFIDAHSHMLQFANTLKFVPLKSCTCVADIQEEIKRYIEEKQLADGEWVMGFGYDHNALAEHRHPNCHELD
;
A
#
# COMPACT_ATOMS: atom_id res chain seq x y z
N MET A 1 -26.50 -1.29 18.20
CA MET A 1 -25.45 -0.54 18.95
C MET A 1 -25.02 0.65 18.10
N GLN A 2 -25.13 1.86 18.67
CA GLN A 2 -24.70 3.07 17.97
C GLN A 2 -23.28 3.48 18.36
N LYS A 3 -22.58 4.14 17.41
CA LYS A 3 -21.26 4.75 17.62
C LYS A 3 -21.21 6.11 16.96
N LEU A 4 -20.86 7.14 17.74
CA LEU A 4 -20.65 8.50 17.24
C LEU A 4 -19.16 8.82 17.27
N TYR A 5 -18.57 9.06 16.10
CA TYR A 5 -17.18 9.48 15.93
C TYR A 5 -17.11 11.00 15.81
N THR A 6 -16.25 11.65 16.60
CA THR A 6 -16.10 13.12 16.64
C THR A 6 -14.66 13.52 16.92
N ASN A 7 -14.39 14.82 16.95
CA ASN A 7 -13.07 15.39 17.27
C ASN A 7 -11.96 14.90 16.34
N GLY A 8 -12.26 14.83 15.04
CA GLY A 8 -11.33 14.51 13.97
C GLY A 8 -11.89 14.92 12.62
N THR A 9 -11.18 14.59 11.56
CA THR A 9 -11.62 14.87 10.20
C THR A 9 -12.27 13.61 9.60
N ILE A 10 -13.55 13.73 9.20
CA ILE A 10 -14.23 12.66 8.46
C ILE A 10 -14.10 12.94 6.97
N LEU A 11 -13.39 12.07 6.25
CA LEU A 11 -13.26 12.14 4.79
C LEU A 11 -14.41 11.35 4.17
N THR A 12 -15.37 12.02 3.56
CA THR A 12 -16.60 11.36 3.07
C THR A 12 -16.47 10.74 1.68
N MET A 13 -15.48 11.16 0.91
CA MET A 13 -15.28 10.84 -0.51
C MET A 13 -16.41 11.29 -1.44
N LYS A 14 -17.29 12.21 -0.97
CA LYS A 14 -18.33 12.84 -1.78
C LYS A 14 -17.78 14.09 -2.47
N GLU A 15 -18.04 14.28 -3.76
CA GLU A 15 -17.54 15.43 -4.55
C GLU A 15 -17.91 16.79 -3.95
N ASN A 16 -19.15 16.94 -3.46
CA ASN A 16 -19.67 18.23 -2.98
C ASN A 16 -19.49 18.45 -1.47
N GLU A 17 -19.06 17.44 -0.72
CA GLU A 17 -18.95 17.47 0.74
C GLU A 17 -17.81 16.57 1.18
N LEU A 18 -16.59 16.90 0.80
CA LEU A 18 -15.43 16.04 1.01
C LEU A 18 -15.10 15.81 2.49
N TYR A 19 -15.35 16.78 3.35
CA TYR A 19 -15.02 16.73 4.78
C TYR A 19 -16.26 16.92 5.65
N SER A 20 -16.27 16.26 6.80
CA SER A 20 -17.30 16.38 7.81
C SER A 20 -16.71 16.32 9.22
N GLU A 21 -17.49 16.76 10.24
CA GLU A 21 -17.05 16.82 11.63
C GLU A 21 -17.37 15.56 12.43
N ALA A 22 -18.43 14.85 12.03
CA ALA A 22 -18.92 13.70 12.77
C ALA A 22 -19.52 12.61 11.86
N LEU A 23 -19.47 11.38 12.35
CA LEU A 23 -20.03 10.18 11.71
C LEU A 23 -20.81 9.38 12.76
N LEU A 24 -22.09 9.11 12.49
CA LEU A 24 -22.93 8.22 13.29
C LEU A 24 -23.12 6.87 12.58
N ILE A 25 -22.75 5.82 13.25
CA ILE A 25 -22.92 4.42 12.81
C ILE A 25 -23.95 3.74 13.69
N ARG A 26 -24.85 2.94 13.08
CA ARG A 26 -25.78 2.05 13.76
C ARG A 26 -25.66 0.65 13.16
N ASP A 27 -25.41 -0.35 14.00
CA ASP A 27 -25.38 -1.78 13.62
C ASP A 27 -24.49 -2.07 12.39
N GLY A 28 -23.30 -1.43 12.35
CA GLY A 28 -22.32 -1.59 11.27
C GLY A 28 -22.60 -0.77 10.01
N SER A 29 -23.69 0.01 9.97
CA SER A 29 -24.04 0.86 8.83
C SER A 29 -23.94 2.34 9.16
N ILE A 30 -23.51 3.15 8.19
CA ILE A 30 -23.49 4.61 8.32
C ILE A 30 -24.93 5.11 8.38
N GLN A 31 -25.32 5.71 9.49
CA GLN A 31 -26.65 6.30 9.69
C GLN A 31 -26.68 7.76 9.23
N ALA A 32 -25.68 8.54 9.60
CA ALA A 32 -25.57 9.95 9.24
C ALA A 32 -24.12 10.42 9.24
N VAL A 33 -23.83 11.43 8.41
CA VAL A 33 -22.58 12.17 8.35
C VAL A 33 -22.93 13.65 8.36
N GLY A 34 -22.24 14.48 9.15
CA GLY A 34 -22.56 15.90 9.26
C GLY A 34 -21.80 16.60 10.37
N THR A 35 -22.36 17.70 10.86
CA THR A 35 -21.77 18.39 12.00
C THR A 35 -22.06 17.63 13.31
N ARG A 36 -21.19 17.77 14.30
CA ARG A 36 -21.43 17.19 15.62
C ARG A 36 -22.79 17.66 16.21
N LYS A 37 -23.14 18.93 15.99
CA LYS A 37 -24.38 19.51 16.48
C LYS A 37 -25.63 18.83 15.92
N ASP A 38 -25.58 18.42 14.65
CA ASP A 38 -26.71 17.79 13.98
C ASP A 38 -26.84 16.29 14.34
N LEU A 39 -25.71 15.61 14.61
CA LEU A 39 -25.71 14.19 14.89
C LEU A 39 -25.90 13.82 16.36
N GLU A 40 -25.46 14.68 17.31
CA GLU A 40 -25.61 14.44 18.75
C GLU A 40 -27.07 14.16 19.17
N PRO A 41 -28.09 14.89 18.64
CA PRO A 41 -29.50 14.64 18.97
C PRO A 41 -30.03 13.30 18.44
N LEU A 42 -29.35 12.67 17.46
CA LEU A 42 -29.73 11.37 16.86
C LEU A 42 -29.21 10.19 17.69
N CYS A 43 -28.34 10.45 18.66
CA CYS A 43 -27.76 9.43 19.50
C CYS A 43 -28.76 8.90 20.54
N GLU A 44 -28.84 7.59 20.67
CA GLU A 44 -29.55 6.89 21.73
C GLU A 44 -28.78 6.99 23.06
N ALA A 45 -29.41 6.67 24.16
CA ALA A 45 -28.79 6.79 25.49
C ALA A 45 -27.56 5.92 25.67
N ASP A 46 -27.47 4.78 24.95
CA ASP A 46 -26.37 3.81 24.96
C ASP A 46 -25.38 4.01 23.82
N CYS A 47 -25.46 5.16 23.10
CA CYS A 47 -24.54 5.47 22.01
C CYS A 47 -23.10 5.61 22.52
N GLU A 48 -22.20 4.79 22.02
CA GLU A 48 -20.75 4.88 22.27
C GLU A 48 -20.18 6.12 21.59
N ARG A 49 -19.46 6.97 22.34
CA ARG A 49 -18.80 8.16 21.81
C ARG A 49 -17.32 7.89 21.65
N ILE A 50 -16.83 7.99 20.40
CA ILE A 50 -15.44 7.73 20.04
C ILE A 50 -14.78 9.05 19.66
N ASP A 51 -13.79 9.43 20.45
CA ASP A 51 -12.95 10.59 20.22
C ASP A 51 -11.82 10.22 19.26
N LEU A 52 -11.77 10.86 18.10
CA LEU A 52 -10.73 10.64 17.09
C LEU A 52 -9.41 11.36 17.41
N GLN A 53 -9.38 12.23 18.43
CA GLN A 53 -8.17 12.94 18.88
C GLN A 53 -7.42 13.67 17.74
N GLY A 54 -8.15 14.24 16.80
CA GLY A 54 -7.60 14.91 15.62
C GLY A 54 -7.23 13.99 14.46
N ALA A 55 -7.40 12.68 14.60
CA ALA A 55 -7.14 11.73 13.51
C ALA A 55 -8.15 11.89 12.36
N CYS A 56 -7.77 11.40 11.19
CA CYS A 56 -8.65 11.32 10.03
C CYS A 56 -9.32 9.94 9.97
N LEU A 57 -10.66 9.94 9.82
CA LEU A 57 -11.45 8.76 9.54
C LEU A 57 -11.93 8.80 8.09
N MET A 58 -11.66 7.74 7.33
CA MET A 58 -12.03 7.64 5.92
C MET A 58 -12.50 6.23 5.58
N PRO A 59 -13.25 6.04 4.46
CA PRO A 59 -13.53 4.72 3.95
C PRO A 59 -12.26 3.90 3.71
N SER A 60 -12.30 2.60 3.98
CA SER A 60 -11.20 1.71 3.67
C SER A 60 -11.00 1.56 2.17
N PHE A 61 -9.78 1.20 1.76
CA PHE A 61 -9.49 0.89 0.37
C PHE A 61 -10.15 -0.44 -0.02
N ILE A 62 -10.70 -0.46 -1.23
CA ILE A 62 -11.21 -1.67 -1.87
C ILE A 62 -10.34 -1.93 -3.09
N ASP A 63 -9.54 -2.98 -3.03
CA ASP A 63 -8.72 -3.43 -4.15
C ASP A 63 -9.50 -4.51 -4.92
N ALA A 64 -10.10 -4.11 -6.03
CA ALA A 64 -10.90 -5.01 -6.86
C ALA A 64 -10.06 -5.96 -7.72
N HIS A 65 -8.76 -5.69 -7.86
CA HIS A 65 -7.84 -6.52 -8.63
C HIS A 65 -6.42 -6.41 -8.06
N SER A 66 -5.95 -7.49 -7.44
CA SER A 66 -4.65 -7.53 -6.79
C SER A 66 -3.89 -8.80 -7.12
N HIS A 67 -2.60 -8.65 -7.36
CA HIS A 67 -1.64 -9.73 -7.55
C HIS A 67 -0.70 -9.89 -6.35
N MET A 68 -1.23 -9.89 -5.14
CA MET A 68 -0.45 -9.89 -3.90
C MET A 68 0.60 -11.02 -3.83
N LEU A 69 0.23 -12.24 -4.25
CA LEU A 69 1.18 -13.37 -4.25
C LEU A 69 2.30 -13.17 -5.28
N GLN A 70 1.98 -12.64 -6.46
CA GLN A 70 2.98 -12.34 -7.48
C GLN A 70 3.92 -11.25 -7.00
N PHE A 71 3.37 -10.17 -6.43
CA PHE A 71 4.17 -9.10 -5.83
C PHE A 71 5.06 -9.63 -4.70
N ALA A 72 4.52 -10.42 -3.77
CA ALA A 72 5.27 -11.01 -2.67
C ALA A 72 6.44 -11.90 -3.18
N ASN A 73 6.25 -12.61 -4.28
CA ASN A 73 7.32 -13.38 -4.90
C ASN A 73 8.43 -12.49 -5.48
N THR A 74 8.08 -11.33 -6.08
CA THR A 74 9.10 -10.40 -6.60
C THR A 74 9.97 -9.78 -5.51
N LEU A 75 9.52 -9.73 -4.25
CA LEU A 75 10.31 -9.24 -3.11
C LEU A 75 11.50 -10.17 -2.78
N LYS A 76 11.50 -11.38 -3.30
CA LYS A 76 12.61 -12.35 -3.18
C LYS A 76 13.59 -12.28 -4.36
N PHE A 77 13.35 -11.43 -5.33
CA PHE A 77 14.17 -11.29 -6.51
C PHE A 77 15.14 -10.11 -6.37
N VAL A 78 16.25 -10.19 -7.09
CA VAL A 78 17.16 -9.04 -7.22
C VAL A 78 16.43 -7.91 -7.95
N PRO A 79 16.31 -6.71 -7.38
CA PRO A 79 15.62 -5.59 -8.01
C PRO A 79 16.51 -4.94 -9.08
N LEU A 80 16.26 -5.23 -10.36
CA LEU A 80 17.10 -4.78 -11.48
C LEU A 80 16.56 -3.55 -12.22
N LYS A 81 15.50 -2.94 -11.72
CA LYS A 81 14.81 -1.83 -12.40
C LYS A 81 15.69 -0.58 -12.63
N SER A 82 16.67 -0.36 -11.77
CA SER A 82 17.60 0.79 -11.85
C SER A 82 18.84 0.53 -12.68
N CYS A 83 19.06 -0.71 -13.15
CA CYS A 83 20.23 -1.06 -13.95
C CYS A 83 20.17 -0.42 -15.33
N THR A 84 21.28 0.19 -15.74
CA THR A 84 21.44 0.90 -17.03
C THR A 84 22.40 0.18 -17.97
N CYS A 85 23.13 -0.82 -17.50
CA CYS A 85 24.02 -1.66 -18.28
C CYS A 85 24.14 -3.07 -17.66
N VAL A 86 24.75 -4.01 -18.39
CA VAL A 86 24.98 -5.38 -17.90
C VAL A 86 25.87 -5.40 -16.66
N ALA A 87 26.83 -4.51 -16.56
CA ALA A 87 27.71 -4.41 -15.38
C ALA A 87 26.92 -4.05 -14.11
N ASP A 88 25.93 -3.15 -14.20
CA ASP A 88 25.05 -2.83 -13.06
C ASP A 88 24.26 -4.07 -12.59
N ILE A 89 23.79 -4.88 -13.55
CA ILE A 89 23.06 -6.13 -13.25
C ILE A 89 23.97 -7.09 -12.46
N GLN A 90 25.21 -7.25 -12.91
CA GLN A 90 26.20 -8.12 -12.24
C GLN A 90 26.49 -7.64 -10.82
N GLU A 91 26.65 -6.33 -10.63
CA GLU A 91 26.93 -5.74 -9.31
C GLU A 91 25.73 -5.92 -8.35
N GLU A 92 24.51 -5.69 -8.82
CA GLU A 92 23.31 -5.90 -8.03
C GLU A 92 23.13 -7.38 -7.62
N ILE A 93 23.40 -8.31 -8.53
CA ILE A 93 23.37 -9.76 -8.22
C ILE A 93 24.40 -10.12 -7.16
N LYS A 94 25.64 -9.66 -7.30
CA LYS A 94 26.72 -9.91 -6.32
C LYS A 94 26.34 -9.35 -4.94
N ARG A 95 25.87 -8.11 -4.90
CA ARG A 95 25.42 -7.48 -3.65
C ARG A 95 24.31 -8.29 -2.99
N TYR A 96 23.33 -8.74 -3.76
CA TYR A 96 22.22 -9.54 -3.23
C TYR A 96 22.69 -10.88 -2.65
N ILE A 97 23.62 -11.60 -3.33
CA ILE A 97 24.20 -12.85 -2.86
C ILE A 97 24.90 -12.64 -1.51
N GLU A 98 25.70 -11.58 -1.39
CA GLU A 98 26.43 -11.23 -0.17
C GLU A 98 25.46 -10.86 0.97
N GLU A 99 24.50 -9.99 0.72
CA GLU A 99 23.51 -9.56 1.72
C GLU A 99 22.64 -10.72 2.23
N LYS A 100 22.26 -11.65 1.35
CA LYS A 100 21.43 -12.80 1.72
C LYS A 100 22.24 -14.00 2.19
N GLN A 101 23.58 -13.95 2.09
CA GLN A 101 24.49 -15.02 2.46
C GLN A 101 24.11 -16.35 1.76
N LEU A 102 23.80 -16.27 0.46
CA LEU A 102 23.39 -17.44 -0.32
C LEU A 102 24.54 -18.41 -0.47
N ALA A 103 24.22 -19.70 -0.36
CA ALA A 103 25.20 -20.76 -0.55
C ALA A 103 25.46 -21.04 -2.04
N ASP A 104 26.63 -21.65 -2.34
CA ASP A 104 26.96 -22.09 -3.69
C ASP A 104 25.90 -23.06 -4.22
N GLY A 105 25.42 -22.79 -5.43
CA GLY A 105 24.39 -23.58 -6.10
C GLY A 105 22.95 -23.16 -5.80
N GLU A 106 22.74 -22.14 -4.98
CA GLU A 106 21.39 -21.56 -4.82
C GLU A 106 21.00 -20.71 -6.04
N TRP A 107 19.70 -20.79 -6.40
CA TRP A 107 19.17 -20.01 -7.50
C TRP A 107 18.99 -18.54 -7.12
N VAL A 108 19.52 -17.66 -7.96
CA VAL A 108 19.31 -16.22 -7.89
C VAL A 108 18.40 -15.79 -9.04
N MET A 109 17.31 -15.12 -8.72
CA MET A 109 16.37 -14.61 -9.73
C MET A 109 16.36 -13.08 -9.68
N GLY A 110 16.53 -12.45 -10.84
CA GLY A 110 16.43 -11.00 -10.99
C GLY A 110 15.14 -10.60 -11.72
N PHE A 111 14.63 -9.42 -11.43
CA PHE A 111 13.40 -8.92 -12.04
C PHE A 111 13.44 -7.40 -12.28
N GLY A 112 12.86 -6.99 -13.42
CA GLY A 112 12.47 -5.60 -13.65
C GLY A 112 13.41 -4.78 -14.54
N TYR A 113 14.53 -5.31 -15.05
CA TYR A 113 15.32 -4.55 -16.04
C TYR A 113 14.60 -4.49 -17.40
N ASP A 114 14.88 -3.44 -18.15
CA ASP A 114 14.43 -3.30 -19.54
C ASP A 114 15.66 -3.32 -20.46
N HIS A 115 15.74 -4.33 -21.32
CA HIS A 115 16.88 -4.48 -22.25
C HIS A 115 17.01 -3.31 -23.25
N ASN A 116 15.92 -2.58 -23.53
CA ASN A 116 15.98 -1.39 -24.37
C ASN A 116 16.59 -0.18 -23.64
N ALA A 117 16.52 -0.17 -22.31
CA ALA A 117 17.11 0.85 -21.46
C ALA A 117 18.57 0.59 -21.11
N LEU A 118 19.06 -0.64 -21.30
CA LEU A 118 20.46 -0.97 -21.11
C LEU A 118 21.33 -0.34 -22.22
N ALA A 119 22.54 0.07 -21.87
CA ALA A 119 23.52 0.63 -22.81
C ALA A 119 23.84 -0.34 -23.97
N GLU A 120 23.81 -1.63 -23.73
CA GLU A 120 24.04 -2.69 -24.70
C GLU A 120 22.85 -2.96 -25.63
N HIS A 121 21.65 -2.45 -25.31
CA HIS A 121 20.39 -2.67 -26.03
C HIS A 121 20.08 -4.15 -26.32
N ARG A 122 20.47 -5.04 -25.39
CA ARG A 122 20.24 -6.49 -25.47
C ARG A 122 20.09 -7.10 -24.07
N HIS A 123 19.63 -8.34 -24.03
CA HIS A 123 19.68 -9.10 -22.80
C HIS A 123 21.12 -9.53 -22.45
N PRO A 124 21.47 -9.62 -21.15
CA PRO A 124 22.68 -10.29 -20.73
C PRO A 124 22.66 -11.77 -21.15
N ASN A 125 23.82 -12.33 -21.41
CA ASN A 125 23.98 -13.78 -21.73
C ASN A 125 24.49 -14.57 -20.50
N CYS A 126 24.44 -15.89 -20.57
CA CYS A 126 24.85 -16.77 -19.47
C CYS A 126 26.30 -16.54 -19.01
N HIS A 127 27.22 -16.26 -19.94
CA HIS A 127 28.64 -16.06 -19.61
C HIS A 127 28.90 -14.73 -18.87
N GLU A 128 27.93 -13.81 -18.91
CA GLU A 128 27.98 -12.55 -18.17
C GLU A 128 27.37 -12.68 -16.77
N LEU A 129 26.56 -13.71 -16.54
CA LEU A 129 25.82 -13.90 -15.29
C LEU A 129 26.37 -15.05 -14.42
N ASP A 130 27.21 -15.94 -14.98
CA ASP A 130 27.81 -17.09 -14.29
C ASP A 130 29.15 -16.71 -13.55
#